data_1019e0dc7688d768773a687d4f89305d
#
_entry.id   1019e0dc7688d768773a687d4f89305d
#
_cell.length_a   1.000
_cell.length_b   1.000
_cell.length_c   1.000
_cell.angle_alpha   90.00
_cell.angle_beta   90.00
_cell.angle_gamma   90.00
#
_symmetry.space_group_name_H-M   'P 1'
#
loop_
_entity.id
_entity.type
_entity.pdbx_description
1 polymer ?
#
loop_
_entity_poly.entity_id
_entity_poly.type
_entity_poly.pdbx_seq_one_letter_code
_entity_poly.pdbx_strand_id
1 'polypeptide(L)'
;MCIRDSHNIVEKLPYTHLSLEGWGQEDYMDRFNSPVWEELYKPCLACGTCTFVCPTCQCYDIKDYDTGHGVQRYRCWDSCMYSDFTMMAHGNNRNSQMQRFRQRFMHKLVYYPVNNNGMFSCVGCGRCVEKCPSSLNIVKVIKAFENQGGEK
;
A
#
# COMPACT_ATOMS: atom_id res chain seq x y z
N MET A 1 5.47 24.42 -22.37
CA MET A 1 5.23 22.97 -22.49
C MET A 1 3.80 22.79 -22.99
N CYS A 2 3.60 22.23 -24.17
CA CYS A 2 2.26 22.04 -24.68
C CYS A 2 1.73 20.62 -24.34
N ILE A 3 0.41 20.42 -24.44
CA ILE A 3 -0.23 19.13 -24.11
C ILE A 3 0.36 17.98 -24.95
N ARG A 4 0.71 18.26 -26.20
CA ARG A 4 1.33 17.26 -27.12
C ARG A 4 2.71 16.79 -26.60
N ASP A 5 3.53 17.70 -26.05
CA ASP A 5 4.85 17.36 -25.51
C ASP A 5 4.71 16.50 -24.27
N SER A 6 3.71 16.77 -23.42
CA SER A 6 3.45 15.97 -22.23
C SER A 6 2.98 14.55 -22.59
N HIS A 7 2.17 14.37 -23.62
CA HIS A 7 1.78 13.04 -24.11
C HIS A 7 2.98 12.23 -24.57
N ASN A 8 3.87 12.81 -25.38
CA ASN A 8 5.07 12.13 -25.85
C ASN A 8 6.04 11.74 -24.71
N ILE A 9 6.08 12.51 -23.62
CA ILE A 9 6.87 12.18 -22.45
C ILE A 9 6.21 11.05 -21.64
N VAL A 10 4.90 11.12 -21.46
CA VAL A 10 4.15 10.11 -20.70
C VAL A 10 4.24 8.74 -21.37
N GLU A 11 4.09 8.67 -22.71
CA GLU A 11 4.20 7.42 -23.47
C GLU A 11 5.57 6.73 -23.34
N LYS A 12 6.63 7.47 -23.07
CA LYS A 12 7.98 6.95 -22.89
C LYS A 12 8.28 6.51 -21.46
N LEU A 13 7.40 6.77 -20.51
CA LEU A 13 7.59 6.37 -19.12
C LEU A 13 7.46 4.84 -18.97
N PRO A 14 8.31 4.20 -18.16
CA PRO A 14 8.33 2.73 -18.03
C PRO A 14 7.08 2.14 -17.36
N TYR A 15 6.16 2.98 -16.89
CA TYR A 15 4.97 2.57 -16.13
C TYR A 15 3.65 2.97 -16.79
N THR A 16 3.66 3.35 -18.05
CA THR A 16 2.47 3.83 -18.80
C THR A 16 1.43 2.72 -19.06
N HIS A 17 1.86 1.46 -19.04
CA HIS A 17 1.03 0.31 -19.41
C HIS A 17 0.85 -0.63 -18.22
N LEU A 18 0.43 -0.10 -17.07
CA LEU A 18 0.05 -0.93 -15.92
C LEU A 18 -1.41 -1.35 -16.04
N SER A 19 -1.67 -2.65 -16.04
CA SER A 19 -3.02 -3.17 -15.94
C SER A 19 -3.47 -3.26 -14.49
N LEU A 20 -4.64 -2.70 -14.23
CA LEU A 20 -5.35 -2.85 -12.95
C LEU A 20 -6.51 -3.85 -13.07
N GLU A 21 -6.53 -4.64 -14.11
CA GLU A 21 -7.53 -5.68 -14.31
C GLU A 21 -7.51 -6.68 -13.14
N GLY A 22 -8.71 -7.00 -12.64
CA GLY A 22 -8.88 -7.87 -11.46
C GLY A 22 -8.49 -7.24 -10.12
N TRP A 23 -8.07 -5.95 -10.08
CA TRP A 23 -7.98 -5.18 -8.86
C TRP A 23 -9.27 -4.39 -8.61
N GLY A 24 -9.57 -4.09 -7.34
CA GLY A 24 -10.76 -3.32 -6.97
C GLY A 24 -12.08 -4.08 -7.10
N GLN A 25 -12.04 -5.41 -7.18
CA GLN A 25 -13.22 -6.29 -7.25
C GLN A 25 -13.54 -6.91 -5.89
N GLU A 26 -14.79 -7.29 -5.68
CA GLU A 26 -15.23 -7.96 -4.45
C GLU A 26 -14.65 -9.36 -4.30
N ASP A 27 -14.47 -10.07 -5.41
CA ASP A 27 -13.81 -11.38 -5.43
C ASP A 27 -12.29 -11.25 -5.49
N TYR A 28 -11.71 -10.96 -4.34
CA TYR A 28 -10.25 -10.72 -4.19
C TYR A 28 -9.50 -11.87 -3.51
N MET A 29 -10.18 -12.97 -3.17
CA MET A 29 -9.58 -14.02 -2.35
C MET A 29 -8.42 -14.72 -3.07
N ASP A 30 -8.48 -14.90 -4.37
CA ASP A 30 -7.39 -15.46 -5.16
C ASP A 30 -6.13 -14.59 -5.08
N ARG A 31 -6.27 -13.26 -5.19
CA ARG A 31 -5.17 -12.31 -5.03
C ARG A 31 -4.65 -12.26 -3.59
N PHE A 32 -5.56 -12.34 -2.63
CA PHE A 32 -5.18 -12.34 -1.22
C PHE A 32 -4.36 -13.58 -0.85
N ASN A 33 -4.72 -14.75 -1.34
CA ASN A 33 -4.06 -16.02 -1.06
C ASN A 33 -2.92 -16.36 -2.03
N SER A 34 -2.62 -15.49 -2.99
CA SER A 34 -1.58 -15.73 -3.99
C SER A 34 -0.21 -15.97 -3.36
N PRO A 35 0.53 -17.01 -3.81
CA PRO A 35 1.89 -17.29 -3.34
C PRO A 35 2.92 -16.21 -3.73
N VAL A 36 2.58 -15.33 -4.68
CA VAL A 36 3.43 -14.19 -5.08
C VAL A 36 3.80 -13.30 -3.90
N TRP A 37 2.94 -13.17 -2.90
CA TRP A 37 3.23 -12.38 -1.72
C TRP A 37 4.45 -12.88 -0.95
N GLU A 38 4.69 -14.20 -0.94
CA GLU A 38 5.83 -14.83 -0.27
C GLU A 38 7.17 -14.45 -0.92
N GLU A 39 7.18 -14.19 -2.21
CA GLU A 39 8.37 -13.73 -2.92
C GLU A 39 8.54 -12.20 -2.83
N LEU A 40 7.43 -11.47 -2.98
CA LEU A 40 7.46 -10.01 -3.02
C LEU A 40 7.89 -9.36 -1.71
N TYR A 41 7.55 -9.95 -0.55
CA TYR A 41 7.86 -9.31 0.73
C TYR A 41 9.31 -9.47 1.16
N LYS A 42 10.04 -10.50 0.68
CA LYS A 42 11.40 -10.85 1.12
C LYS A 42 12.39 -9.69 1.14
N PRO A 43 12.48 -8.84 0.10
CA PRO A 43 13.38 -7.70 0.12
C PRO A 43 12.87 -6.52 0.95
N CYS A 44 11.68 -6.59 1.52
CA CYS A 44 11.08 -5.50 2.28
C CYS A 44 11.71 -5.37 3.67
N LEU A 45 12.22 -4.19 4.02
CA LEU A 45 12.82 -3.91 5.33
C LEU A 45 11.78 -3.59 6.42
N ALA A 46 10.49 -3.59 6.09
CA ALA A 46 9.39 -3.18 6.99
C ALA A 46 9.56 -1.76 7.61
N CYS A 47 10.33 -0.89 6.98
CA CYS A 47 10.70 0.43 7.50
C CYS A 47 9.53 1.45 7.56
N GLY A 48 8.37 1.15 6.97
CA GLY A 48 7.19 2.02 6.99
C GLY A 48 7.26 3.27 6.10
N THR A 49 8.42 3.61 5.52
CA THR A 49 8.61 4.83 4.70
C THR A 49 7.52 5.01 3.66
N CYS A 50 7.17 3.95 2.96
CA CYS A 50 6.16 3.96 1.89
C CYS A 50 4.74 4.34 2.37
N THR A 51 4.43 4.19 3.65
CA THR A 51 3.16 4.62 4.25
C THR A 51 3.23 6.06 4.74
N PHE A 52 4.35 6.47 5.33
CA PHE A 52 4.54 7.83 5.84
C PHE A 52 4.64 8.89 4.72
N VAL A 53 5.26 8.56 3.58
CA VAL A 53 5.36 9.49 2.44
C VAL A 53 4.10 9.52 1.56
N CYS A 54 3.16 8.60 1.78
CA CYS A 54 1.98 8.47 0.94
C CYS A 54 0.88 9.46 1.35
N PRO A 55 0.39 10.31 0.44
CA PRO A 55 -0.64 11.31 0.76
C PRO A 55 -2.01 10.69 1.04
N THR A 56 -2.22 9.43 0.65
CA THR A 56 -3.49 8.71 0.82
C THR A 56 -3.43 7.59 1.85
N CYS A 57 -2.33 7.47 2.61
CA CYS A 57 -2.28 6.61 3.80
C CYS A 57 -2.81 7.37 5.01
N GLN A 58 -3.72 6.74 5.76
CA GLN A 58 -4.45 7.37 6.86
C GLN A 58 -4.31 6.59 8.17
N CYS A 59 -3.27 5.75 8.27
CA CYS A 59 -2.98 5.02 9.50
C CYS A 59 -2.55 5.99 10.60
N TYR A 60 -3.19 5.92 11.74
CA TYR A 60 -2.89 6.77 12.91
C TYR A 60 -3.07 5.99 14.21
N ASP A 61 -2.45 6.49 15.25
CA ASP A 61 -2.62 6.06 16.62
C ASP A 61 -3.18 7.22 17.47
N ILE A 62 -3.91 6.87 18.52
CA ILE A 62 -4.43 7.83 19.50
C ILE A 62 -3.62 7.67 20.78
N LYS A 63 -3.04 8.77 21.25
CA LYS A 63 -2.22 8.81 22.46
C LYS A 63 -2.77 9.81 23.45
N ASP A 64 -2.67 9.45 24.72
CA ASP A 64 -2.98 10.33 25.83
C ASP A 64 -1.68 10.78 26.49
N TYR A 65 -1.55 12.06 26.75
CA TYR A 65 -0.44 12.68 27.43
C TYR A 65 -0.94 13.41 28.68
N ASP A 66 -0.40 13.04 29.83
CA ASP A 66 -0.70 13.74 31.07
C ASP A 66 0.18 14.99 31.18
N THR A 67 -0.45 16.16 31.25
CA THR A 67 0.20 17.46 31.35
C THR A 67 0.47 17.86 32.82
N GLY A 68 0.07 17.06 33.80
CA GLY A 68 0.04 17.42 35.22
C GLY A 68 -1.14 18.32 35.62
N HIS A 69 -1.87 18.88 34.64
CA HIS A 69 -3.07 19.73 34.85
C HIS A 69 -4.30 19.14 34.14
N GLY A 70 -4.14 17.99 33.51
CA GLY A 70 -5.18 17.28 32.77
C GLY A 70 -4.58 16.40 31.68
N VAL A 71 -5.43 15.60 31.02
CA VAL A 71 -5.02 14.69 29.96
C VAL A 71 -5.29 15.34 28.61
N GLN A 72 -4.26 15.39 27.77
CA GLN A 72 -4.36 15.82 26.39
C GLN A 72 -4.37 14.60 25.46
N ARG A 73 -5.48 14.38 24.74
CA ARG A 73 -5.58 13.35 23.73
C ARG A 73 -5.20 13.91 22.36
N TYR A 74 -4.33 13.20 21.65
CA TYR A 74 -3.92 13.59 20.30
C TYR A 74 -3.80 12.38 19.38
N ARG A 75 -3.82 12.66 18.08
CA ARG A 75 -3.65 11.68 17.03
C ARG A 75 -2.29 11.90 16.35
N CYS A 76 -1.52 10.83 16.21
CA CYS A 76 -0.26 10.83 15.48
C CYS A 76 -0.28 9.82 14.33
N TRP A 77 0.55 10.05 13.32
CA TRP A 77 0.71 9.11 12.23
C TRP A 77 1.27 7.77 12.72
N ASP A 78 0.77 6.70 12.13
CA ASP A 78 1.27 5.36 12.33
C ASP A 78 1.34 4.60 10.99
N SER A 79 1.80 3.35 11.02
CA SER A 79 2.03 2.54 9.83
C SER A 79 1.47 1.13 9.98
N CYS A 80 0.64 0.72 9.01
CA CYS A 80 0.17 -0.65 8.92
C CYS A 80 1.29 -1.68 8.64
N MET A 81 2.53 -1.21 8.41
CA MET A 81 3.72 -2.05 8.26
C MET A 81 4.33 -2.46 9.60
N TYR A 82 3.97 -1.80 10.70
CA TYR A 82 4.49 -2.10 12.02
C TYR A 82 3.67 -3.18 12.73
N SER A 83 4.35 -4.00 13.55
CA SER A 83 3.72 -5.10 14.30
C SER A 83 2.67 -4.58 15.29
N ASP A 84 2.93 -3.46 15.90
CA ASP A 84 2.12 -2.94 17.00
C ASP A 84 0.86 -2.24 16.53
N PHE A 85 0.82 -1.79 15.26
CA PHE A 85 -0.34 -1.09 14.69
C PHE A 85 -1.64 -1.89 14.76
N THR A 86 -1.58 -3.23 14.68
CA THR A 86 -2.75 -4.12 14.75
C THR A 86 -2.84 -4.91 16.03
N MET A 87 -2.02 -4.56 17.05
CA MET A 87 -2.05 -5.20 18.35
C MET A 87 -3.36 -4.85 19.07
N MET A 88 -4.08 -5.88 19.49
CA MET A 88 -5.30 -5.77 20.27
C MET A 88 -5.14 -6.51 21.59
N ALA A 89 -6.04 -6.26 22.55
CA ALA A 89 -5.99 -6.90 23.87
C ALA A 89 -5.99 -8.44 23.83
N HIS A 90 -6.58 -9.03 22.79
CA HIS A 90 -6.70 -10.49 22.63
C HIS A 90 -5.74 -11.08 21.58
N GLY A 91 -4.88 -10.28 20.96
CA GLY A 91 -3.89 -10.75 19.99
C GLY A 91 -3.63 -9.78 18.84
N ASN A 92 -2.89 -10.27 17.85
CA ASN A 92 -2.54 -9.49 16.66
C ASN A 92 -3.03 -10.21 15.41
N ASN A 93 -3.80 -9.52 14.57
CA ASN A 93 -4.36 -10.06 13.33
C ASN A 93 -3.30 -10.23 12.22
N ARG A 94 -2.12 -9.61 12.35
CA ARG A 94 -1.05 -9.63 11.35
C ARG A 94 0.29 -9.92 12.01
N ASN A 95 0.51 -11.20 12.32
CA ASN A 95 1.69 -11.65 13.05
C ASN A 95 2.97 -11.66 12.21
N SER A 96 2.85 -11.79 10.87
CA SER A 96 4.02 -11.85 9.99
C SER A 96 4.22 -10.57 9.18
N GLN A 97 5.47 -10.31 8.80
CA GLN A 97 5.82 -9.20 7.92
C GLN A 97 5.13 -9.32 6.55
N MET A 98 5.01 -10.52 6.01
CA MET A 98 4.30 -10.78 4.76
C MET A 98 2.84 -10.31 4.83
N GLN A 99 2.14 -10.62 5.93
CA GLN A 99 0.74 -10.20 6.11
C GLN A 99 0.61 -8.67 6.18
N ARG A 100 1.53 -7.97 6.85
CA ARG A 100 1.57 -6.50 6.92
C ARG A 100 1.90 -5.88 5.55
N PHE A 101 2.87 -6.45 4.85
CA PHE A 101 3.23 -6.06 3.50
C PHE A 101 2.03 -6.21 2.54
N ARG A 102 1.40 -7.37 2.49
CA ARG A 102 0.19 -7.63 1.70
C ARG A 102 -0.92 -6.64 2.00
N GLN A 103 -1.20 -6.40 3.29
CA GLN A 103 -2.24 -5.48 3.74
C GLN A 103 -2.11 -4.07 3.14
N ARG A 104 -0.89 -3.54 3.06
CA ARG A 104 -0.65 -2.22 2.50
C ARG A 104 -1.16 -2.10 1.06
N PHE A 105 -0.89 -3.10 0.23
CA PHE A 105 -1.28 -3.09 -1.18
C PHE A 105 -2.75 -3.46 -1.36
N MET A 106 -3.22 -4.47 -0.65
CA MET A 106 -4.64 -4.85 -0.66
C MET A 106 -5.53 -3.69 -0.24
N HIS A 107 -5.13 -2.91 0.76
CA HIS A 107 -5.91 -1.74 1.16
C HIS A 107 -6.04 -0.72 0.03
N LYS A 108 -4.97 -0.44 -0.71
CA LYS A 108 -4.99 0.56 -1.79
C LYS A 108 -5.67 0.10 -3.07
N LEU A 109 -5.53 -1.16 -3.39
CA LEU A 109 -5.91 -1.71 -4.70
C LEU A 109 -7.20 -2.54 -4.66
N VAL A 110 -7.64 -2.94 -3.47
CA VAL A 110 -8.83 -3.79 -3.30
C VAL A 110 -9.81 -3.19 -2.30
N TYR A 111 -9.44 -3.12 -1.02
CA TYR A 111 -10.43 -2.78 0.02
C TYR A 111 -10.96 -1.35 -0.10
N TYR A 112 -10.11 -0.41 -0.47
CA TYR A 112 -10.54 0.96 -0.67
C TYR A 112 -11.46 1.11 -1.89
N PRO A 113 -11.11 0.60 -3.09
CA PRO A 113 -12.02 0.64 -4.25
C PRO A 113 -13.37 -0.02 -4.00
N VAL A 114 -13.40 -1.19 -3.39
CA VAL A 114 -14.65 -1.91 -3.08
C VAL A 114 -15.59 -1.05 -2.22
N ASN A 115 -15.04 -0.34 -1.24
CA ASN A 115 -15.82 0.50 -0.33
C ASN A 115 -16.04 1.95 -0.82
N ASN A 116 -15.45 2.35 -1.96
CA ASN A 116 -15.48 3.72 -2.46
C ASN A 116 -15.78 3.77 -3.98
N ASN A 117 -16.80 3.08 -4.43
CA ASN A 117 -17.31 3.14 -5.81
C ASN A 117 -16.24 2.90 -6.89
N GLY A 118 -15.31 1.98 -6.66
CA GLY A 118 -14.23 1.63 -7.58
C GLY A 118 -13.05 2.62 -7.60
N MET A 119 -13.05 3.64 -6.77
CA MET A 119 -11.96 4.62 -6.71
C MET A 119 -10.74 4.01 -6.02
N PHE A 120 -9.60 3.98 -6.69
CA PHE A 120 -8.34 3.51 -6.10
C PHE A 120 -7.75 4.50 -5.09
N SER A 121 -7.25 4.00 -3.98
CA SER A 121 -6.56 4.83 -2.98
C SER A 121 -5.16 5.28 -3.43
N CYS A 122 -4.65 4.76 -4.53
CA CYS A 122 -3.36 5.18 -5.08
C CYS A 122 -3.56 6.26 -6.15
N VAL A 123 -3.00 7.46 -5.91
CA VAL A 123 -3.04 8.60 -6.84
C VAL A 123 -1.82 8.69 -7.76
N GLY A 124 -0.98 7.67 -7.81
CA GLY A 124 0.18 7.61 -8.71
C GLY A 124 1.29 8.64 -8.44
N CYS A 125 1.37 9.23 -7.24
CA CYS A 125 2.28 10.34 -6.94
C CYS A 125 3.79 9.99 -6.96
N GLY A 126 4.17 8.71 -7.04
CA GLY A 126 5.56 8.25 -7.15
C GLY A 126 6.41 8.29 -5.88
N ARG A 127 5.98 8.95 -4.78
CA ARG A 127 6.81 9.11 -3.57
C ARG A 127 7.30 7.79 -2.98
N CYS A 128 6.45 6.76 -2.94
CA CYS A 128 6.85 5.45 -2.44
C CYS A 128 7.79 4.70 -3.41
N VAL A 129 7.81 5.05 -4.69
CA VAL A 129 8.74 4.51 -5.68
C VAL A 129 10.13 5.10 -5.43
N GLU A 130 10.21 6.41 -5.28
CA GLU A 130 11.45 7.16 -5.06
C GLU A 130 12.11 6.84 -3.70
N LYS A 131 11.32 6.75 -2.64
CA LYS A 131 11.85 6.67 -1.26
C LYS A 131 12.04 5.24 -0.73
N CYS A 132 11.68 4.21 -1.49
CA CYS A 132 11.85 2.83 -1.03
C CYS A 132 13.32 2.39 -1.10
N PRO A 133 13.99 2.09 0.03
CA PRO A 133 15.40 1.69 0.03
C PRO A 133 15.64 0.34 -0.67
N SER A 134 14.63 -0.52 -0.71
CA SER A 134 14.67 -1.82 -1.40
C SER A 134 14.11 -1.76 -2.82
N SER A 135 13.79 -0.58 -3.34
CA SER A 135 13.13 -0.40 -4.64
C SER A 135 11.87 -1.26 -4.82
N LEU A 136 11.21 -1.63 -3.72
CA LEU A 136 10.01 -2.45 -3.69
C LEU A 136 8.78 -1.55 -3.55
N ASN A 137 8.09 -1.33 -4.63
CA ASN A 137 7.03 -0.33 -4.73
C ASN A 137 5.75 -0.92 -5.32
N ILE A 138 4.68 -0.12 -5.33
CA ILE A 138 3.36 -0.55 -5.81
C ILE A 138 3.36 -0.99 -7.29
N VAL A 139 4.22 -0.40 -8.11
CA VAL A 139 4.35 -0.77 -9.53
C VAL A 139 4.89 -2.18 -9.69
N LYS A 140 5.94 -2.54 -8.93
CA LYS A 140 6.48 -3.91 -8.92
C LYS A 140 5.44 -4.94 -8.48
N VAL A 141 4.62 -4.58 -7.49
CA VAL A 141 3.54 -5.46 -7.03
C VAL A 141 2.51 -5.67 -8.14
N ILE A 142 2.02 -4.60 -8.77
CA ILE A 142 1.05 -4.71 -9.88
C ILE A 142 1.61 -5.59 -10.99
N LYS A 143 2.83 -5.32 -11.45
CA LYS A 143 3.49 -6.10 -12.52
C LYS A 143 3.70 -7.58 -12.18
N ALA A 144 3.99 -7.91 -10.94
CA ALA A 144 4.13 -9.30 -10.51
C ALA A 144 2.81 -10.08 -10.63
N PHE A 145 1.69 -9.40 -10.45
CA PHE A 145 0.37 -10.01 -10.64
C PHE A 145 -0.10 -10.02 -12.10
N GLU A 146 0.35 -9.09 -12.94
CA GLU A 146 0.12 -9.12 -14.39
C GLU A 146 0.74 -10.38 -15.02
N ASN A 147 1.97 -10.71 -14.64
CA ASN A 147 2.70 -11.85 -15.17
C ASN A 147 2.06 -13.20 -14.80
N GLN A 148 1.28 -13.28 -13.73
CA GLN A 148 0.53 -14.50 -13.37
C GLN A 148 -0.76 -14.69 -14.18
N GLY A 149 -1.34 -13.62 -14.71
CA GLY A 149 -2.55 -13.67 -15.55
C GLY A 149 -2.30 -14.21 -16.96
N GLY A 150 -1.07 -14.31 -17.40
CA GLY A 150 -0.66 -14.79 -18.72
C GLY A 150 -0.47 -16.31 -18.85
N GLU A 151 -0.60 -17.06 -17.75
CA GLU A 151 -0.46 -18.54 -17.76
C GLU A 151 -1.81 -19.28 -17.59
N LYS A 152 -2.88 -18.73 -18.20
CA LYS A 152 -4.16 -19.46 -18.33
C LYS A 152 -4.52 -19.69 -19.78
#